data_418317632c5dc5a27f0ad0725a683a1b
#
_entry.id   418317632c5dc5a27f0ad0725a683a1b
#
_cell.length_a   1.000
_cell.length_b   1.000
_cell.length_c   1.000
_cell.angle_alpha   90.00
_cell.angle_beta   90.00
_cell.angle_gamma   90.00
#
_symmetry.space_group_name_H-M   'P 1'
#
loop_
_entity.id
_entity.type
_entity.pdbx_description
1 polymer ?
#
loop_
_entity_poly.entity_id
_entity_poly.type
_entity_poly.pdbx_seq_one_letter_code
_entity_poly.pdbx_strand_id
1 'polypeptide(L)'
;MNNLTKQLANLYEPKWKELKPQLDAQAIKVQAPFMLGVALEHVHQGGYVDESWWTDADLKVMVFGQEALNWPIPVLDDGSQVLSDDFVELYQRFYSDNYRGDYFLKDSDNHLAKNKFFNMGFNGIISGIKDFVLDKQYPDKKVAYLWNNISKLSLGGRDGVYQKIHELEEKYFHVIPQEIEILKPDVLIFLTGPGQNKYYGYIRENFTVNGSPKPLAGNDVDAVAKLDIEGISLAYKTYHPTATKDGDRGIKDAEKWQYYHAIFDDMKEHLDDIFNNK
;
A
#
# COMPACT_ATOMS: atom_id res chain seq x y z
N MET A 1 14.82 -18.48 11.01
CA MET A 1 13.61 -17.65 10.78
C MET A 1 13.80 -16.94 9.46
N ASN A 2 12.83 -17.08 8.57
CA ASN A 2 12.81 -16.28 7.33
C ASN A 2 12.45 -14.86 7.71
N ASN A 3 13.43 -13.98 7.76
CA ASN A 3 13.22 -12.56 8.01
C ASN A 3 12.70 -11.93 6.71
N LEU A 4 11.43 -11.52 6.70
CA LEU A 4 10.75 -10.92 5.53
C LEU A 4 11.42 -9.61 5.11
N THR A 5 11.80 -8.77 6.07
CA THR A 5 12.50 -7.52 5.80
C THR A 5 13.82 -7.76 5.08
N LYS A 6 14.57 -8.81 5.49
CA LYS A 6 15.81 -9.18 4.82
C LYS A 6 15.56 -9.70 3.39
N GLN A 7 14.48 -10.44 3.17
CA GLN A 7 14.10 -10.87 1.82
C GLN A 7 13.76 -9.68 0.93
N LEU A 8 13.01 -8.70 1.47
CA LEU A 8 12.69 -7.45 0.77
C LEU A 8 13.96 -6.63 0.48
N ALA A 9 14.85 -6.46 1.44
CA ALA A 9 16.13 -5.77 1.25
C ALA A 9 16.98 -6.45 0.14
N ASN A 10 17.06 -7.78 0.17
CA ASN A 10 17.75 -8.55 -0.87
C ASN A 10 17.11 -8.42 -2.27
N LEU A 11 15.80 -8.21 -2.34
CA LEU A 11 15.10 -7.90 -3.58
C LEU A 11 15.45 -6.52 -4.11
N TYR A 12 15.50 -5.51 -3.23
CA TYR A 12 15.70 -4.13 -3.65
C TYR A 12 17.14 -3.80 -4.02
N GLU A 13 18.11 -4.33 -3.29
CA GLU A 13 19.54 -3.98 -3.41
C GLU A 13 20.07 -4.06 -4.86
N PRO A 14 19.94 -5.20 -5.59
CA PRO A 14 20.44 -5.28 -6.95
C PRO A 14 19.70 -4.34 -7.91
N LYS A 15 18.37 -4.24 -7.76
CA LYS A 15 17.52 -3.39 -8.61
C LYS A 15 17.82 -1.89 -8.39
N TRP A 16 18.07 -1.49 -7.14
CA TRP A 16 18.49 -0.13 -6.82
C TRP A 16 19.85 0.21 -7.43
N LYS A 17 20.81 -0.72 -7.37
CA LYS A 17 22.13 -0.55 -8.00
C LYS A 17 22.05 -0.38 -9.51
N GLU A 18 21.06 -0.98 -10.16
CA GLU A 18 20.83 -0.79 -11.59
C GLU A 18 20.07 0.50 -11.91
N LEU A 19 19.09 0.88 -11.11
CA LEU A 19 18.24 2.06 -11.31
C LEU A 19 18.98 3.36 -11.04
N LYS A 20 19.69 3.46 -9.91
CA LYS A 20 20.31 4.72 -9.45
C LYS A 20 21.21 5.38 -10.50
N PRO A 21 22.12 4.67 -11.18
CA PRO A 21 22.94 5.26 -12.24
C PRO A 21 22.11 5.81 -13.42
N GLN A 22 20.95 5.23 -13.70
CA GLN A 22 20.08 5.71 -14.78
C GLN A 22 19.38 7.03 -14.39
N LEU A 23 19.00 7.18 -13.13
CA LEU A 23 18.46 8.43 -12.60
C LEU A 23 19.53 9.53 -12.62
N ASP A 24 20.74 9.22 -12.16
CA ASP A 24 21.86 10.14 -12.12
C ASP A 24 22.27 10.60 -13.53
N ALA A 25 22.40 9.68 -14.49
CA ALA A 25 22.77 9.98 -15.88
C ALA A 25 21.76 10.90 -16.58
N GLN A 26 20.52 10.90 -16.13
CA GLN A 26 19.44 11.72 -16.68
C GLN A 26 19.15 12.96 -15.82
N ALA A 27 19.93 13.19 -14.76
CA ALA A 27 19.74 14.26 -13.78
C ALA A 27 18.31 14.29 -13.18
N ILE A 28 17.67 13.11 -13.06
CA ILE A 28 16.34 12.97 -12.49
C ILE A 28 16.47 12.85 -10.97
N LYS A 29 15.91 13.82 -10.26
CA LYS A 29 15.80 13.79 -8.80
C LYS A 29 14.45 13.23 -8.42
N VAL A 30 14.42 11.96 -8.01
CA VAL A 30 13.24 11.32 -7.43
C VAL A 30 13.22 11.53 -5.91
N GLN A 31 12.03 11.42 -5.33
CA GLN A 31 11.90 11.20 -3.88
C GLN A 31 12.46 9.83 -3.51
N ALA A 32 12.64 9.57 -2.21
CA ALA A 32 13.07 8.26 -1.76
C ALA A 32 12.20 7.16 -2.38
N PRO A 33 12.79 6.15 -3.02
CA PRO A 33 12.04 5.00 -3.50
C PRO A 33 11.24 4.33 -2.39
N PHE A 34 10.02 3.90 -2.71
CA PHE A 34 9.13 3.31 -1.72
C PHE A 34 9.45 1.82 -1.54
N MET A 35 10.34 1.52 -0.59
CA MET A 35 10.83 0.18 -0.28
C MET A 35 10.25 -0.29 1.06
N LEU A 36 9.54 -1.42 1.04
CA LEU A 36 8.86 -1.95 2.22
C LEU A 36 9.83 -2.60 3.22
N GLY A 37 9.48 -2.51 4.49
CA GLY A 37 10.06 -3.31 5.56
C GLY A 37 8.95 -3.74 6.52
N VAL A 38 8.99 -4.96 7.02
CA VAL A 38 7.92 -5.54 7.86
C VAL A 38 8.29 -5.53 9.34
N ALA A 39 9.59 -5.52 9.64
CA ALA A 39 10.03 -5.50 11.02
C ALA A 39 9.64 -4.20 11.72
N LEU A 40 8.90 -4.30 12.83
CA LEU A 40 8.52 -3.19 13.67
C LEU A 40 9.41 -3.16 14.91
N GLU A 41 9.94 -1.99 15.25
CA GLU A 41 10.56 -1.76 16.54
C GLU A 41 9.47 -1.56 17.59
N HIS A 42 9.41 -2.44 18.59
CA HIS A 42 8.63 -2.19 19.78
C HIS A 42 9.35 -1.18 20.67
N VAL A 43 9.16 0.11 20.37
CA VAL A 43 9.81 1.25 21.05
C VAL A 43 9.58 1.23 22.58
N HIS A 44 8.62 0.47 23.08
CA HIS A 44 8.28 0.40 24.51
C HIS A 44 8.80 -0.85 25.25
N GLN A 45 9.48 -1.79 24.57
CA GLN A 45 9.93 -3.05 25.18
C GLN A 45 11.41 -3.40 24.94
N GLY A 46 12.26 -2.45 24.64
CA GLY A 46 13.71 -2.72 24.60
C GLY A 46 14.25 -3.27 23.29
N GLY A 47 13.73 -2.85 22.15
CA GLY A 47 14.43 -3.00 20.87
C GLY A 47 14.29 -4.36 20.17
N TYR A 48 13.15 -5.02 20.26
CA TYR A 48 12.89 -6.23 19.46
C TYR A 48 12.39 -5.84 18.07
N VAL A 49 13.09 -6.35 17.06
CA VAL A 49 12.60 -6.35 15.67
C VAL A 49 11.63 -7.51 15.54
N ASP A 50 10.33 -7.21 15.45
CA ASP A 50 9.27 -8.21 15.40
C ASP A 50 8.54 -8.17 14.04
N GLU A 51 8.46 -9.32 13.38
CA GLU A 51 7.67 -9.54 12.16
C GLU A 51 6.45 -10.43 12.41
N SER A 52 6.27 -10.92 13.66
CA SER A 52 5.20 -11.87 14.00
C SER A 52 3.81 -11.28 13.79
N TRP A 53 3.65 -9.96 13.94
CA TRP A 53 2.39 -9.27 13.67
C TRP A 53 1.89 -9.48 12.25
N TRP A 54 2.81 -9.70 11.28
CA TRP A 54 2.48 -10.01 9.90
C TRP A 54 2.46 -11.52 9.64
N THR A 55 3.48 -12.26 10.11
CA THR A 55 3.61 -13.70 9.81
C THR A 55 2.50 -14.52 10.42
N ASP A 56 2.06 -14.16 11.63
CA ASP A 56 1.08 -14.91 12.42
C ASP A 56 -0.35 -14.40 12.24
N ALA A 57 -0.57 -13.44 11.31
CA ALA A 57 -1.90 -12.93 11.05
C ALA A 57 -2.78 -13.95 10.31
N ASP A 58 -4.03 -14.05 10.74
CA ASP A 58 -5.06 -14.84 10.06
C ASP A 58 -5.50 -14.19 8.75
N LEU A 59 -5.49 -12.86 8.68
CA LEU A 59 -5.82 -12.07 7.50
C LEU A 59 -4.76 -11.01 7.26
N LYS A 60 -4.16 -11.01 6.07
CA LYS A 60 -3.13 -10.06 5.65
C LYS A 60 -3.70 -9.13 4.59
N VAL A 61 -3.81 -7.86 4.92
CA VAL A 61 -4.38 -6.84 4.04
C VAL A 61 -3.29 -5.87 3.59
N MET A 62 -3.14 -5.70 2.28
CA MET A 62 -2.25 -4.67 1.73
C MET A 62 -3.08 -3.59 1.02
N VAL A 63 -2.90 -2.34 1.46
CA VAL A 63 -3.58 -1.18 0.90
C VAL A 63 -2.60 -0.40 0.04
N PHE A 64 -2.92 -0.24 -1.24
CA PHE A 64 -2.11 0.50 -2.20
C PHE A 64 -2.58 1.95 -2.34
N GLY A 65 -1.65 2.88 -2.16
CA GLY A 65 -1.76 4.25 -2.66
C GLY A 65 -1.26 4.37 -4.09
N GLN A 66 -1.20 5.60 -4.58
CA GLN A 66 -0.72 5.91 -5.94
C GLN A 66 0.81 5.94 -5.98
N GLU A 67 1.41 6.95 -5.38
CA GLU A 67 2.85 7.18 -5.26
C GLU A 67 3.20 7.86 -3.94
N ALA A 68 4.48 7.87 -3.60
CA ALA A 68 4.97 8.59 -2.43
C ALA A 68 4.97 10.11 -2.69
N LEU A 69 4.15 10.85 -1.96
CA LEU A 69 4.13 12.32 -2.00
C LEU A 69 4.90 12.88 -0.80
N ASN A 70 5.90 13.70 -1.07
CA ASN A 70 6.78 14.30 -0.04
C ASN A 70 7.45 13.26 0.87
N TRP A 71 7.72 12.07 0.34
CA TRP A 71 8.49 11.06 1.05
C TRP A 71 9.93 11.54 1.22
N PRO A 72 10.47 11.60 2.44
CA PRO A 72 11.78 12.20 2.67
C PRO A 72 12.88 11.41 1.99
N ILE A 73 13.90 12.11 1.50
CA ILE A 73 15.14 11.49 1.05
C ILE A 73 16.04 11.37 2.29
N PRO A 74 16.52 10.17 2.65
CA PRO A 74 17.52 10.04 3.70
C PRO A 74 18.72 10.91 3.36
N VAL A 75 19.10 11.81 4.27
CA VAL A 75 20.32 12.60 4.18
C VAL A 75 21.31 11.94 5.12
N LEU A 76 22.40 11.43 4.56
CA LEU A 76 23.50 10.90 5.34
C LEU A 76 24.44 12.06 5.69
N ASP A 77 24.73 12.26 6.97
CA ASP A 77 25.51 13.39 7.50
C ASP A 77 26.95 13.44 6.95
N ASP A 78 27.45 12.32 6.46
CA ASP A 78 28.83 12.16 5.96
C ASP A 78 28.98 12.24 4.43
N GLY A 79 27.87 12.47 3.70
CA GLY A 79 27.87 12.50 2.23
C GLY A 79 28.05 11.13 1.57
N SER A 80 27.89 10.03 2.33
CA SER A 80 27.94 8.68 1.80
C SER A 80 26.81 8.42 0.80
N GLN A 81 26.93 7.36 0.00
CA GLN A 81 25.87 6.96 -0.92
C GLN A 81 24.67 6.43 -0.14
N VAL A 82 23.48 6.92 -0.50
CA VAL A 82 22.22 6.37 0.00
C VAL A 82 22.04 4.96 -0.55
N LEU A 83 21.93 3.98 0.35
CA LEU A 83 21.76 2.55 0.02
C LEU A 83 20.28 2.15 0.02
N SER A 84 19.98 0.99 -0.55
CA SER A 84 18.61 0.45 -0.51
C SER A 84 18.10 0.22 0.92
N ASP A 85 18.98 -0.19 1.81
CA ASP A 85 18.66 -0.43 3.23
C ASP A 85 18.19 0.84 3.94
N ASP A 86 18.71 2.02 3.59
CA ASP A 86 18.27 3.29 4.14
C ASP A 86 16.79 3.57 3.84
N PHE A 87 16.31 3.17 2.67
CA PHE A 87 14.90 3.34 2.29
C PHE A 87 13.99 2.32 2.98
N VAL A 88 14.45 1.09 3.16
CA VAL A 88 13.74 0.06 3.93
C VAL A 88 13.63 0.50 5.39
N GLU A 89 14.71 1.00 5.99
CA GLU A 89 14.72 1.52 7.35
C GLU A 89 13.81 2.75 7.49
N LEU A 90 13.82 3.65 6.51
CA LEU A 90 12.93 4.81 6.46
C LEU A 90 11.46 4.39 6.54
N TYR A 91 11.07 3.38 5.75
CA TYR A 91 9.71 2.84 5.77
C TYR A 91 9.39 2.21 7.13
N GLN A 92 10.29 1.39 7.68
CA GLN A 92 10.09 0.72 8.96
C GLN A 92 9.91 1.72 10.10
N ARG A 93 10.78 2.74 10.18
CA ARG A 93 10.66 3.81 11.18
C ARG A 93 9.32 4.54 11.04
N PHE A 94 8.98 4.95 9.81
CA PHE A 94 7.72 5.64 9.56
C PHE A 94 6.52 4.78 9.98
N TYR A 95 6.54 3.49 9.65
CA TYR A 95 5.46 2.57 9.99
C TYR A 95 5.40 2.33 11.49
N SER A 96 6.52 2.06 12.14
CA SER A 96 6.62 1.84 13.60
C SER A 96 6.18 3.06 14.41
N ASP A 97 6.59 4.26 14.00
CA ASP A 97 6.27 5.51 14.69
C ASP A 97 4.79 5.87 14.61
N ASN A 98 4.12 5.44 13.54
CA ASN A 98 2.74 5.83 13.26
C ASN A 98 1.72 4.69 13.43
N TYR A 99 2.17 3.43 13.49
CA TYR A 99 1.33 2.27 13.71
C TYR A 99 1.35 1.87 15.20
N ARG A 100 0.19 1.95 15.85
CA ARG A 100 0.01 1.46 17.22
C ARG A 100 -1.04 0.37 17.24
N GLY A 101 -0.57 -0.87 17.28
CA GLY A 101 -1.46 -2.02 17.19
C GLY A 101 -2.09 -2.10 15.80
N ASP A 102 -3.40 -1.92 15.71
CA ASP A 102 -4.15 -2.05 14.46
C ASP A 102 -4.44 -0.71 13.74
N TYR A 103 -3.89 0.41 14.21
CA TYR A 103 -4.20 1.73 13.68
C TYR A 103 -2.97 2.60 13.53
N PHE A 104 -2.91 3.38 12.45
CA PHE A 104 -2.10 4.59 12.42
C PHE A 104 -2.59 5.59 13.45
N LEU A 105 -1.68 6.31 14.10
CA LEU A 105 -2.01 7.28 15.13
C LEU A 105 -3.01 8.31 14.62
N LYS A 106 -4.12 8.42 15.33
CA LYS A 106 -5.16 9.45 15.11
C LYS A 106 -4.96 10.67 16.01
N ASP A 107 -3.73 10.96 16.41
CA ASP A 107 -3.47 12.12 17.27
C ASP A 107 -3.78 13.40 16.48
N SER A 108 -4.55 14.31 17.09
CA SER A 108 -4.95 15.57 16.46
C SER A 108 -3.77 16.47 16.07
N ASP A 109 -2.63 16.30 16.74
CA ASP A 109 -1.42 17.06 16.49
C ASP A 109 -0.49 16.38 15.46
N ASN A 110 -0.77 15.13 15.10
CA ASN A 110 -0.02 14.40 14.09
C ASN A 110 -0.44 14.88 12.69
N HIS A 111 0.54 15.28 11.87
CA HIS A 111 0.31 15.65 10.48
C HIS A 111 -0.37 14.55 9.64
N LEU A 112 -0.19 13.27 10.00
CA LEU A 112 -0.84 12.15 9.35
C LEU A 112 -2.35 12.09 9.62
N ALA A 113 -2.80 12.54 10.80
CA ALA A 113 -4.23 12.65 11.09
C ALA A 113 -4.95 13.64 10.15
N LYS A 114 -4.21 14.61 9.59
CA LYS A 114 -4.68 15.58 8.60
C LYS A 114 -4.52 15.08 7.16
N ASN A 115 -3.72 14.03 6.94
CA ASN A 115 -3.52 13.44 5.62
C ASN A 115 -4.68 12.50 5.28
N LYS A 116 -5.46 12.83 4.26
CA LYS A 116 -6.64 12.05 3.86
C LYS A 116 -6.32 10.60 3.48
N PHE A 117 -5.13 10.33 2.91
CA PHE A 117 -4.76 8.95 2.59
C PHE A 117 -4.69 8.09 3.85
N PHE A 118 -4.04 8.58 4.91
CA PHE A 118 -3.94 7.83 6.16
C PHE A 118 -5.23 7.87 6.96
N ASN A 119 -5.84 9.05 7.17
CA ASN A 119 -7.01 9.17 8.03
C ASN A 119 -8.26 8.50 7.43
N MET A 120 -8.63 8.89 6.21
CA MET A 120 -9.82 8.36 5.54
C MET A 120 -9.54 7.05 4.81
N GLY A 121 -8.39 6.94 4.13
CA GLY A 121 -8.01 5.77 3.35
C GLY A 121 -7.55 4.63 4.24
N PHE A 122 -6.29 4.61 4.62
CA PHE A 122 -5.69 3.49 5.32
C PHE A 122 -6.38 3.18 6.66
N ASN A 123 -6.50 4.17 7.56
CA ASN A 123 -7.22 3.99 8.83
C ASN A 123 -8.71 3.67 8.65
N GLY A 124 -9.33 4.29 7.65
CA GLY A 124 -10.73 4.01 7.33
C GLY A 124 -10.95 2.56 6.91
N ILE A 125 -10.06 2.03 6.08
CA ILE A 125 -10.07 0.61 5.68
C ILE A 125 -9.83 -0.30 6.91
N ILE A 126 -8.81 -0.02 7.72
CA ILE A 126 -8.54 -0.80 8.93
C ILE A 126 -9.75 -0.82 9.87
N SER A 127 -10.28 0.36 10.21
CA SER A 127 -11.46 0.46 11.08
C SER A 127 -12.66 -0.26 10.50
N GLY A 128 -12.89 -0.09 9.18
CA GLY A 128 -14.02 -0.75 8.51
C GLY A 128 -13.90 -2.27 8.51
N ILE A 129 -12.73 -2.81 8.27
CA ILE A 129 -12.51 -4.27 8.35
C ILE A 129 -12.77 -4.75 9.78
N LYS A 130 -12.28 -4.06 10.80
CA LYS A 130 -12.55 -4.43 12.19
C LYS A 130 -14.03 -4.33 12.58
N ASP A 131 -14.66 -3.20 12.26
CA ASP A 131 -15.97 -2.86 12.79
C ASP A 131 -17.11 -3.50 11.99
N PHE A 132 -16.93 -3.75 10.69
CA PHE A 132 -17.99 -4.22 9.79
C PHE A 132 -17.73 -5.60 9.19
N VAL A 133 -16.47 -5.98 8.94
CA VAL A 133 -16.13 -7.25 8.28
C VAL A 133 -15.95 -8.36 9.31
N LEU A 134 -15.08 -8.15 10.29
CA LEU A 134 -14.81 -9.15 11.32
C LEU A 134 -15.88 -9.13 12.42
N ASP A 135 -16.26 -7.93 12.88
CA ASP A 135 -17.29 -7.70 13.89
C ASP A 135 -17.26 -8.78 15.01
N LYS A 136 -18.43 -9.21 15.47
CA LYS A 136 -18.58 -10.26 16.49
C LYS A 136 -18.40 -11.68 15.96
N GLN A 137 -18.36 -11.86 14.64
CA GLN A 137 -18.28 -13.19 14.03
C GLN A 137 -16.85 -13.78 14.15
N TYR A 138 -15.82 -12.94 14.13
CA TYR A 138 -14.42 -13.37 14.17
C TYR A 138 -13.58 -12.59 15.19
N PRO A 139 -14.00 -12.56 16.48
CA PRO A 139 -13.38 -11.71 17.50
C PRO A 139 -11.92 -12.06 17.81
N ASP A 140 -11.52 -13.31 17.56
CA ASP A 140 -10.19 -13.83 17.88
C ASP A 140 -9.24 -13.83 16.68
N LYS A 141 -9.71 -13.40 15.50
CA LYS A 141 -8.89 -13.37 14.29
C LYS A 141 -7.91 -12.19 14.29
N LYS A 142 -6.64 -12.51 14.07
CA LYS A 142 -5.57 -11.52 13.94
C LYS A 142 -5.51 -11.01 12.51
N VAL A 143 -5.55 -9.69 12.35
CA VAL A 143 -5.42 -9.04 11.05
C VAL A 143 -4.18 -8.16 11.04
N ALA A 144 -3.38 -8.31 10.00
CA ALA A 144 -2.25 -7.44 9.73
C ALA A 144 -2.52 -6.54 8.52
N TYR A 145 -2.03 -5.32 8.58
CA TYR A 145 -2.25 -4.31 7.55
C TYR A 145 -0.91 -3.74 7.09
N LEU A 146 -0.70 -3.64 5.79
CA LEU A 146 0.49 -3.03 5.24
C LEU A 146 0.10 -1.98 4.19
N TRP A 147 0.76 -0.83 4.24
CA TRP A 147 0.64 0.19 3.21
C TRP A 147 1.70 -0.04 2.13
N ASN A 148 1.29 0.07 0.89
CA ASN A 148 2.16 0.06 -0.28
C ASN A 148 1.78 1.18 -1.25
N ASN A 149 2.58 1.43 -2.26
CA ASN A 149 2.28 2.29 -3.39
C ASN A 149 2.43 1.51 -4.70
N ILE A 150 1.51 1.77 -5.64
CA ILE A 150 1.56 1.10 -6.96
C ILE A 150 2.69 1.68 -7.84
N SER A 151 3.18 2.87 -7.56
CA SER A 151 4.41 3.41 -8.11
C SER A 151 5.42 3.60 -6.99
N LYS A 152 6.60 3.03 -7.15
CA LYS A 152 7.70 3.08 -6.17
C LYS A 152 8.52 4.35 -6.25
N LEU A 153 8.45 5.04 -7.38
CA LEU A 153 9.17 6.27 -7.66
C LEU A 153 8.22 7.44 -7.86
N SER A 154 8.63 8.63 -7.41
CA SER A 154 7.94 9.88 -7.72
C SER A 154 8.93 11.05 -7.72
N LEU A 155 8.58 12.14 -8.40
CA LEU A 155 9.39 13.37 -8.39
C LEU A 155 9.15 14.23 -7.15
N GLY A 156 8.08 13.98 -6.44
CA GLY A 156 7.56 14.91 -5.45
C GLY A 156 6.78 16.06 -6.12
N GLY A 157 5.84 16.63 -5.36
CA GLY A 157 4.95 17.64 -5.88
C GLY A 157 3.56 17.09 -6.21
N ARG A 158 2.76 17.87 -6.96
CA ARG A 158 1.35 17.54 -7.21
C ARG A 158 1.10 16.84 -8.55
N ASP A 159 2.13 16.64 -9.35
CA ASP A 159 1.95 16.28 -10.76
C ASP A 159 1.93 14.77 -11.03
N GLY A 160 2.04 13.95 -9.98
CA GLY A 160 2.02 12.50 -10.11
C GLY A 160 3.29 11.92 -10.74
N VAL A 161 3.21 10.66 -11.19
CA VAL A 161 4.33 9.98 -11.84
C VAL A 161 4.40 10.36 -13.32
N TYR A 162 5.57 10.86 -13.74
CA TYR A 162 5.83 11.13 -15.15
C TYR A 162 6.15 9.83 -15.90
N GLN A 163 5.71 9.80 -17.17
CA GLN A 163 5.92 8.65 -18.06
C GLN A 163 7.38 8.12 -18.03
N LYS A 164 8.35 9.01 -18.11
CA LYS A 164 9.77 8.67 -18.11
C LYS A 164 10.23 7.98 -16.81
N ILE A 165 9.68 8.38 -15.66
CA ILE A 165 10.01 7.76 -14.37
C ILE A 165 9.38 6.39 -14.28
N HIS A 166 8.14 6.26 -14.73
CA HIS A 166 7.45 4.98 -14.80
C HIS A 166 8.20 3.99 -15.70
N GLU A 167 8.68 4.41 -16.88
CA GLU A 167 9.50 3.59 -17.77
C GLU A 167 10.82 3.11 -17.13
N LEU A 168 11.45 3.97 -16.31
CA LEU A 168 12.64 3.58 -15.55
C LEU A 168 12.31 2.61 -14.42
N GLU A 169 11.21 2.84 -13.72
CA GLU A 169 10.72 1.95 -12.67
C GLU A 169 10.40 0.58 -13.24
N GLU A 170 9.60 0.51 -14.31
CA GLU A 170 9.23 -0.74 -14.96
C GLU A 170 10.47 -1.53 -15.42
N LYS A 171 11.44 -0.83 -16.01
CA LYS A 171 12.63 -1.48 -16.56
C LYS A 171 13.63 -1.94 -15.51
N TYR A 172 13.86 -1.16 -14.45
CA TYR A 172 14.96 -1.37 -13.52
C TYR A 172 14.52 -1.67 -12.09
N PHE A 173 13.29 -1.32 -11.73
CA PHE A 173 12.78 -1.44 -10.37
C PHE A 173 11.38 -2.05 -10.26
N HIS A 174 11.05 -2.95 -11.17
CA HIS A 174 9.80 -3.72 -11.14
C HIS A 174 9.86 -4.75 -10.00
N VAL A 175 9.38 -4.37 -8.80
CA VAL A 175 9.54 -5.13 -7.56
C VAL A 175 8.23 -5.65 -6.96
N ILE A 176 7.09 -5.06 -7.31
CA ILE A 176 5.79 -5.36 -6.68
C ILE A 176 5.42 -6.84 -6.79
N PRO A 177 5.58 -7.53 -7.93
CA PRO A 177 5.26 -8.96 -8.00
C PRO A 177 6.02 -9.80 -6.97
N GLN A 178 7.31 -9.53 -6.80
CA GLN A 178 8.15 -10.24 -5.83
C GLN A 178 7.84 -9.83 -4.38
N GLU A 179 7.45 -8.57 -4.12
CA GLU A 179 6.94 -8.16 -2.80
C GLU A 179 5.72 -8.99 -2.42
N ILE A 180 4.80 -9.21 -3.35
CA ILE A 180 3.61 -10.05 -3.14
C ILE A 180 3.97 -11.51 -2.88
N GLU A 181 4.93 -12.06 -3.61
CA GLU A 181 5.42 -13.43 -3.39
C GLU A 181 6.06 -13.60 -2.00
N ILE A 182 6.78 -12.58 -1.51
CA ILE A 182 7.42 -12.58 -0.19
C ILE A 182 6.37 -12.42 0.93
N LEU A 183 5.48 -11.43 0.78
CA LEU A 183 4.58 -11.00 1.84
C LEU A 183 3.27 -11.80 1.88
N LYS A 184 2.83 -12.36 0.76
CA LYS A 184 1.64 -13.20 0.61
C LYS A 184 0.39 -12.57 1.26
N PRO A 185 -0.03 -11.38 0.84
CA PRO A 185 -1.27 -10.79 1.30
C PRO A 185 -2.47 -11.60 0.81
N ASP A 186 -3.53 -11.68 1.62
CA ASP A 186 -4.79 -12.30 1.25
C ASP A 186 -5.70 -11.32 0.50
N VAL A 187 -5.62 -10.04 0.88
CA VAL A 187 -6.48 -8.98 0.36
C VAL A 187 -5.65 -7.81 -0.15
N LEU A 188 -5.95 -7.35 -1.35
CA LEU A 188 -5.40 -6.12 -1.92
C LEU A 188 -6.50 -5.07 -2.08
N ILE A 189 -6.26 -3.84 -1.61
CA ILE A 189 -7.17 -2.71 -1.77
C ILE A 189 -6.43 -1.56 -2.44
N PHE A 190 -6.79 -1.25 -3.68
CA PHE A 190 -6.17 -0.19 -4.47
C PHE A 190 -6.96 1.11 -4.34
N LEU A 191 -6.44 2.06 -3.58
CA LEU A 191 -6.94 3.42 -3.45
C LEU A 191 -6.29 4.31 -4.53
N THR A 192 -6.48 3.96 -5.79
CA THR A 192 -5.71 4.51 -6.91
C THR A 192 -6.53 5.37 -7.87
N GLY A 193 -7.82 5.52 -7.60
CA GLY A 193 -8.71 6.35 -8.39
C GLY A 193 -9.69 5.58 -9.27
N PRO A 194 -10.64 6.30 -9.90
CA PRO A 194 -11.73 5.71 -10.63
C PRO A 194 -11.31 5.14 -11.98
N GLY A 195 -12.13 4.23 -12.48
CA GLY A 195 -12.08 3.74 -13.85
C GLY A 195 -10.77 3.12 -14.28
N GLN A 196 -10.56 3.12 -15.58
CA GLN A 196 -9.34 2.62 -16.22
C GLN A 196 -8.30 3.75 -16.40
N ASN A 197 -7.94 4.41 -15.31
CA ASN A 197 -6.90 5.44 -15.31
C ASN A 197 -5.48 4.85 -15.44
N LYS A 198 -4.45 5.72 -15.46
CA LYS A 198 -3.05 5.27 -15.57
C LYS A 198 -2.65 4.27 -14.48
N TYR A 199 -3.13 4.44 -13.24
CA TYR A 199 -2.80 3.53 -12.14
C TYR A 199 -3.47 2.16 -12.28
N TYR A 200 -4.59 2.06 -12.98
CA TYR A 200 -5.13 0.75 -13.37
C TYR A 200 -4.23 0.05 -14.39
N GLY A 201 -3.60 0.82 -15.29
CA GLY A 201 -2.51 0.31 -16.13
C GLY A 201 -1.39 -0.29 -15.29
N TYR A 202 -0.89 0.45 -14.29
CA TYR A 202 0.16 -0.02 -13.38
C TYR A 202 -0.25 -1.26 -12.56
N ILE A 203 -1.52 -1.36 -12.17
CA ILE A 203 -2.01 -2.61 -11.55
C ILE A 203 -1.86 -3.78 -12.52
N ARG A 204 -2.23 -3.63 -13.79
CA ARG A 204 -2.14 -4.69 -14.80
C ARG A 204 -0.70 -5.04 -15.21
N GLU A 205 0.23 -4.13 -15.08
CA GLU A 205 1.66 -4.38 -15.29
C GLU A 205 2.26 -5.21 -14.15
N ASN A 206 1.79 -5.03 -12.93
CA ASN A 206 2.29 -5.70 -11.74
C ASN A 206 1.53 -7.00 -11.39
N PHE A 207 0.32 -7.18 -11.90
CA PHE A 207 -0.55 -8.31 -11.55
C PHE A 207 -1.23 -8.92 -12.77
N THR A 208 -1.37 -10.24 -12.78
CA THR A 208 -2.25 -10.92 -13.73
C THR A 208 -3.69 -10.70 -13.30
N VAL A 209 -4.38 -9.78 -13.99
CA VAL A 209 -5.79 -9.48 -13.75
C VAL A 209 -6.65 -10.25 -14.76
N ASN A 210 -7.46 -11.18 -14.27
CA ASN A 210 -8.33 -12.02 -15.09
C ASN A 210 -9.64 -11.29 -15.42
N GLY A 211 -9.97 -11.23 -16.69
CA GLY A 211 -11.23 -10.63 -17.15
C GLY A 211 -11.34 -9.12 -16.90
N SER A 212 -12.55 -8.63 -16.77
CA SER A 212 -12.88 -7.23 -16.52
C SER A 212 -13.22 -6.99 -15.04
N PRO A 213 -12.95 -5.77 -14.51
CA PRO A 213 -13.43 -5.40 -13.17
C PRO A 213 -14.93 -5.62 -13.02
N LYS A 214 -15.35 -6.10 -11.85
CA LYS A 214 -16.76 -6.38 -11.54
C LYS A 214 -17.31 -5.32 -10.59
N PRO A 215 -18.50 -4.74 -10.84
CA PRO A 215 -19.10 -3.76 -9.94
C PRO A 215 -19.47 -4.41 -8.59
N LEU A 216 -19.43 -3.61 -7.51
CA LEU A 216 -19.84 -4.04 -6.19
C LEU A 216 -21.16 -3.39 -5.78
N ALA A 217 -22.09 -4.18 -5.23
CA ALA A 217 -23.34 -3.71 -4.64
C ALA A 217 -24.14 -2.74 -5.52
N GLY A 218 -24.15 -2.94 -6.84
CA GLY A 218 -24.87 -2.09 -7.79
C GLY A 218 -24.26 -0.71 -8.04
N ASN A 219 -23.05 -0.45 -7.50
CA ASN A 219 -22.31 0.78 -7.82
C ASN A 219 -21.73 0.74 -9.22
N ASP A 220 -21.34 1.91 -9.72
CA ASP A 220 -20.60 2.03 -10.96
C ASP A 220 -19.25 1.31 -10.85
N VAL A 221 -18.93 0.46 -11.82
CA VAL A 221 -17.66 -0.29 -11.89
C VAL A 221 -16.44 0.63 -11.94
N ASP A 222 -16.60 1.83 -12.45
CA ASP A 222 -15.54 2.84 -12.43
C ASP A 222 -15.32 3.43 -11.04
N ALA A 223 -16.34 3.44 -10.19
CA ALA A 223 -16.26 4.00 -8.84
C ALA A 223 -15.67 3.02 -7.83
N VAL A 224 -16.16 1.79 -7.83
CA VAL A 224 -15.68 0.69 -6.99
C VAL A 224 -15.81 -0.63 -7.71
N ALA A 225 -14.76 -1.42 -7.72
CA ALA A 225 -14.74 -2.69 -8.41
C ALA A 225 -13.99 -3.76 -7.64
N LYS A 226 -14.45 -5.00 -7.78
CA LYS A 226 -13.69 -6.21 -7.47
C LYS A 226 -12.84 -6.59 -8.67
N LEU A 227 -11.58 -6.92 -8.42
CA LEU A 227 -10.62 -7.41 -9.40
C LEU A 227 -10.39 -8.90 -9.14
N ASP A 228 -10.24 -9.67 -10.21
CA ASP A 228 -9.79 -11.05 -10.13
C ASP A 228 -8.29 -11.06 -10.42
N ILE A 229 -7.49 -11.17 -9.34
CA ILE A 229 -6.02 -11.17 -9.42
C ILE A 229 -5.52 -12.57 -9.08
N GLU A 230 -4.70 -13.13 -9.99
CA GLU A 230 -4.13 -14.46 -9.80
C GLU A 230 -3.33 -14.57 -8.50
N GLY A 231 -3.63 -15.58 -7.69
CA GLY A 231 -2.95 -15.82 -6.40
C GLY A 231 -3.39 -14.94 -5.23
N ILE A 232 -4.40 -14.07 -5.42
CA ILE A 232 -4.95 -13.19 -4.37
C ILE A 232 -6.41 -13.58 -4.10
N SER A 233 -6.76 -13.78 -2.83
CA SER A 233 -8.12 -14.18 -2.45
C SER A 233 -9.16 -13.11 -2.77
N LEU A 234 -8.87 -11.84 -2.42
CA LEU A 234 -9.76 -10.70 -2.71
C LEU A 234 -8.95 -9.49 -3.15
N ALA A 235 -9.40 -8.82 -4.19
CA ALA A 235 -8.80 -7.57 -4.64
C ALA A 235 -9.86 -6.54 -5.04
N TYR A 236 -9.66 -5.29 -4.62
CA TYR A 236 -10.60 -4.20 -4.84
C TYR A 236 -9.90 -2.95 -5.33
N LYS A 237 -10.62 -2.16 -6.11
CA LYS A 237 -10.17 -0.86 -6.58
C LYS A 237 -11.24 0.21 -6.35
N THR A 238 -10.84 1.38 -5.85
CA THR A 238 -11.75 2.52 -5.66
C THR A 238 -10.99 3.85 -5.69
N TYR A 239 -11.71 4.92 -5.41
CA TYR A 239 -11.17 6.29 -5.40
C TYR A 239 -10.04 6.47 -4.40
N HIS A 240 -9.06 7.28 -4.81
CA HIS A 240 -8.05 7.79 -3.88
C HIS A 240 -8.71 8.71 -2.84
N PRO A 241 -8.33 8.63 -1.56
CA PRO A 241 -8.97 9.41 -0.49
C PRO A 241 -8.90 10.93 -0.70
N THR A 242 -7.85 11.41 -1.36
CA THR A 242 -7.68 12.85 -1.68
C THR A 242 -8.44 13.29 -2.91
N ALA A 243 -9.08 12.37 -3.65
CA ALA A 243 -9.90 12.75 -4.79
C ALA A 243 -10.97 13.74 -4.32
N THR A 244 -10.93 14.94 -4.88
CA THR A 244 -11.84 16.05 -4.55
C THR A 244 -12.72 16.38 -5.72
N LYS A 245 -13.77 17.12 -5.44
CA LYS A 245 -14.66 17.64 -6.44
C LYS A 245 -14.07 18.93 -7.04
N ASP A 246 -13.20 18.78 -8.04
CA ASP A 246 -12.90 19.89 -8.94
C ASP A 246 -13.71 19.67 -10.22
N GLY A 247 -14.73 20.50 -10.40
CA GLY A 247 -15.64 20.41 -11.53
C GLY A 247 -16.67 19.26 -11.42
N ASP A 248 -17.24 18.87 -12.56
CA ASP A 248 -18.36 17.90 -12.65
C ASP A 248 -18.00 16.43 -12.32
N ARG A 249 -16.75 16.12 -12.04
CA ARG A 249 -16.27 14.76 -11.78
C ARG A 249 -15.83 14.50 -10.34
N GLY A 250 -16.09 15.42 -9.44
CA GLY A 250 -15.63 15.28 -8.07
C GLY A 250 -16.50 14.36 -7.24
N ILE A 251 -15.88 13.72 -6.26
CA ILE A 251 -16.53 12.80 -5.34
C ILE A 251 -16.52 13.34 -3.91
N LYS A 252 -17.66 13.25 -3.22
CA LYS A 252 -17.78 13.63 -1.80
C LYS A 252 -17.22 12.53 -0.90
N ASP A 253 -16.75 12.89 0.29
CA ASP A 253 -16.25 11.93 1.26
C ASP A 253 -17.33 10.88 1.66
N ALA A 254 -18.60 11.29 1.74
CA ALA A 254 -19.70 10.36 2.00
C ALA A 254 -19.87 9.28 0.92
N GLU A 255 -19.65 9.63 -0.36
CA GLU A 255 -19.71 8.67 -1.47
C GLU A 255 -18.51 7.70 -1.42
N LYS A 256 -17.32 8.18 -1.03
CA LYS A 256 -16.16 7.30 -0.82
C LYS A 256 -16.41 6.28 0.29
N TRP A 257 -17.02 6.72 1.39
CA TRP A 257 -17.43 5.81 2.47
C TRP A 257 -18.45 4.77 2.00
N GLN A 258 -19.40 5.15 1.14
CA GLN A 258 -20.33 4.20 0.53
C GLN A 258 -19.58 3.13 -0.27
N TYR A 259 -18.54 3.50 -1.03
CA TYR A 259 -17.73 2.53 -1.77
C TYR A 259 -16.87 1.64 -0.86
N TYR A 260 -16.35 2.19 0.25
CA TYR A 260 -15.67 1.37 1.25
C TYR A 260 -16.60 0.34 1.88
N HIS A 261 -17.84 0.74 2.21
CA HIS A 261 -18.84 -0.20 2.73
C HIS A 261 -19.17 -1.30 1.71
N ALA A 262 -19.26 -1.00 0.43
CA ALA A 262 -19.47 -2.02 -0.60
C ALA A 262 -18.30 -3.04 -0.64
N ILE A 263 -17.05 -2.59 -0.41
CA ILE A 263 -15.91 -3.48 -0.26
C ILE A 263 -16.04 -4.34 1.00
N PHE A 264 -16.42 -3.76 2.14
CA PHE A 264 -16.56 -4.47 3.41
C PHE A 264 -17.65 -5.53 3.36
N ASP A 265 -18.78 -5.22 2.73
CA ASP A 265 -19.90 -6.17 2.55
C ASP A 265 -19.45 -7.37 1.70
N ASP A 266 -18.78 -7.14 0.57
CA ASP A 266 -18.24 -8.24 -0.26
C ASP A 266 -17.14 -9.04 0.48
N MET A 267 -16.25 -8.38 1.23
CA MET A 267 -15.26 -9.07 2.03
C MET A 267 -15.91 -10.01 3.05
N LYS A 268 -16.93 -9.52 3.76
CA LYS A 268 -17.63 -10.28 4.80
C LYS A 268 -18.25 -11.58 4.24
N GLU A 269 -18.77 -11.53 3.02
CA GLU A 269 -19.34 -12.70 2.34
C GLU A 269 -18.31 -13.79 1.99
N HIS A 270 -17.01 -13.42 1.94
CA HIS A 270 -15.94 -14.31 1.46
C HIS A 270 -14.90 -14.68 2.56
N LEU A 271 -15.06 -14.21 3.80
CA LEU A 271 -14.08 -14.48 4.86
C LEU A 271 -13.97 -15.95 5.23
N ASP A 272 -15.09 -16.67 5.25
CA ASP A 272 -15.08 -18.10 5.56
C ASP A 272 -14.21 -18.87 4.58
N ASP A 273 -14.26 -18.53 3.30
CA ASP A 273 -13.43 -19.16 2.28
C ASP A 273 -11.94 -18.88 2.51
N ILE A 274 -11.60 -17.66 2.93
CA ILE A 274 -10.20 -17.29 3.24
C ILE A 274 -9.69 -18.04 4.45
N PHE A 275 -10.48 -18.12 5.54
CA PHE A 275 -10.05 -18.75 6.78
C PHE A 275 -10.02 -20.27 6.70
N ASN A 276 -10.87 -20.89 5.89
CA ASN A 276 -10.95 -22.35 5.74
C ASN A 276 -9.92 -22.91 4.75
N ASN A 277 -9.33 -22.05 3.89
CA ASN A 277 -8.34 -22.46 2.89
C ASN A 277 -6.88 -22.25 3.35
N LYS A 278 -6.66 -21.87 4.60
CA LYS A 278 -5.35 -21.74 5.27
C LYS A 278 -5.09 -22.92 6.20
#